data_a7e4ee51c9c65a15e8973a1d19f0002a
#
_entry.id   a7e4ee51c9c65a15e8973a1d19f0002a
#
_cell.length_a   1.000
_cell.length_b   1.000
_cell.length_c   1.000
_cell.angle_alpha   90.00
_cell.angle_beta   90.00
_cell.angle_gamma   90.00
#
_symmetry.space_group_name_H-M   'P 1'
#
loop_
_entity.id
_entity.type
_entity.pdbx_description
1 polymer ?
#
loop_
_entity_poly.entity_id
_entity_poly.type
_entity_poly.pdbx_seq_one_letter_code
_entity_poly.pdbx_strand_id
1 'polypeptide(L)'
;YIDQSNQAATAMSLVLGGIAAISLIVGGIGIMNIMLVTVTERTKEIGIRRAIGAERKSIVAQFLIEAGMICGIGGIIGAVLGTMLTLLGGKFILKFTAPLWPTATITLGALVFSVALGIIFGMYPAIKASGLQPVEALRAE
;
A
#
# COMPACT_ATOMS: atom_id res chain seq x y z
N TYR A 1 -3.54 39.59 -9.14
CA TYR A 1 -2.51 38.65 -9.63
C TYR A 1 -2.24 37.53 -8.63
N ILE A 2 -2.11 37.82 -7.32
CA ILE A 2 -1.84 36.82 -6.27
C ILE A 2 -2.99 35.82 -6.15
N ASP A 3 -4.26 36.27 -6.18
CA ASP A 3 -5.42 35.41 -6.10
C ASP A 3 -5.55 34.44 -7.28
N GLN A 4 -5.23 34.89 -8.47
CA GLN A 4 -5.28 34.07 -9.68
C GLN A 4 -4.17 32.98 -9.68
N SER A 5 -3.00 33.32 -9.20
CA SER A 5 -1.88 32.39 -9.02
C SER A 5 -2.20 31.32 -7.95
N ASN A 6 -2.83 31.71 -6.86
CA ASN A 6 -3.27 30.79 -5.81
C ASN A 6 -4.40 29.85 -6.28
N GLN A 7 -5.35 30.35 -7.07
CA GLN A 7 -6.40 29.53 -7.67
C GLN A 7 -5.83 28.49 -8.65
N ALA A 8 -4.88 28.89 -9.51
CA ALA A 8 -4.22 27.99 -10.43
C ALA A 8 -3.41 26.88 -9.68
N ALA A 9 -2.69 27.26 -8.62
CA ALA A 9 -1.94 26.31 -7.80
C ALA A 9 -2.88 25.31 -7.08
N THR A 10 -4.02 25.80 -6.55
CA THR A 10 -5.02 24.94 -5.90
C THR A 10 -5.66 23.98 -6.89
N ALA A 11 -6.04 24.46 -8.07
CA ALA A 11 -6.61 23.62 -9.12
C ALA A 11 -5.63 22.52 -9.56
N MET A 12 -4.36 22.87 -9.73
CA MET A 12 -3.31 21.93 -10.09
C MET A 12 -3.09 20.87 -9.00
N SER A 13 -3.08 21.26 -7.73
CA SER A 13 -2.97 20.36 -6.58
C SER A 13 -4.15 19.39 -6.50
N LEU A 14 -5.36 19.84 -6.78
CA LEU A 14 -6.56 18.99 -6.81
C LEU A 14 -6.50 17.97 -7.94
N VAL A 15 -6.09 18.38 -9.14
CA VAL A 15 -5.93 17.46 -10.28
C VAL A 15 -4.87 16.40 -9.99
N LEU A 16 -3.68 16.82 -9.53
CA LEU A 16 -2.60 15.91 -9.19
C LEU A 16 -2.98 14.96 -8.04
N GLY A 17 -3.68 15.49 -7.03
CA GLY A 17 -4.21 14.69 -5.92
C GLY A 17 -5.24 13.66 -6.39
N GLY A 18 -6.12 14.03 -7.32
CA GLY A 18 -7.08 13.12 -7.93
C GLY A 18 -6.40 11.99 -8.71
N ILE A 19 -5.40 12.30 -9.52
CA ILE A 19 -4.60 11.30 -10.25
C ILE A 19 -3.89 10.36 -9.27
N ALA A 20 -3.29 10.91 -8.22
CA ALA A 20 -2.62 10.12 -7.19
C ALA A 20 -3.59 9.17 -6.46
N ALA A 21 -4.80 9.66 -6.13
CA ALA A 21 -5.83 8.85 -5.47
C ALA A 21 -6.28 7.68 -6.34
N ILE A 22 -6.52 7.91 -7.62
CA ILE A 22 -6.87 6.86 -8.59
C ILE A 22 -5.74 5.84 -8.70
N SER A 23 -4.49 6.30 -8.81
CA SER A 23 -3.31 5.43 -8.88
C SER A 23 -3.16 4.55 -7.64
N LEU A 24 -3.45 5.09 -6.45
CA LEU A 24 -3.44 4.35 -5.18
C LEU A 24 -4.53 3.27 -5.14
N ILE A 25 -5.74 3.58 -5.59
CA ILE A 25 -6.84 2.62 -5.64
C ILE A 25 -6.48 1.47 -6.59
N VAL A 26 -5.99 1.77 -7.78
CA VAL A 26 -5.57 0.75 -8.77
C VAL A 26 -4.43 -0.11 -8.21
N GLY A 27 -3.43 0.51 -7.59
CA GLY A 27 -2.34 -0.19 -6.91
C GLY A 27 -2.83 -1.09 -5.77
N GLY A 28 -3.77 -0.61 -4.96
CA GLY A 28 -4.39 -1.38 -3.88
C GLY A 28 -5.17 -2.60 -4.39
N ILE A 29 -5.94 -2.45 -5.47
CA ILE A 29 -6.61 -3.56 -6.14
C ILE A 29 -5.59 -4.58 -6.67
N GLY A 30 -4.45 -4.11 -7.19
CA GLY A 30 -3.35 -4.97 -7.62
C GLY A 30 -2.80 -5.83 -6.48
N ILE A 31 -2.57 -5.24 -5.31
CA ILE A 31 -2.14 -5.96 -4.10
C ILE A 31 -3.20 -6.98 -3.67
N MET A 32 -4.46 -6.58 -3.63
CA MET A 32 -5.56 -7.47 -3.28
C MET A 32 -5.62 -8.69 -4.22
N ASN A 33 -5.45 -8.50 -5.52
CA ASN A 33 -5.46 -9.57 -6.50
C ASN A 33 -4.27 -10.54 -6.32
N ILE A 34 -3.05 -10.01 -6.10
CA ILE A 34 -1.86 -10.82 -5.82
C ILE A 34 -2.07 -11.65 -4.55
N MET A 35 -2.59 -11.04 -3.49
CA MET A 35 -2.87 -11.73 -2.24
C MET A 35 -3.93 -12.81 -2.39
N LEU A 36 -4.97 -12.59 -3.19
CA LEU A 36 -5.99 -13.61 -3.49
C LEU A 36 -5.39 -14.82 -4.23
N VAL A 37 -4.50 -14.58 -5.19
CA VAL A 37 -3.76 -15.66 -5.88
C VAL A 37 -2.89 -16.42 -4.87
N THR A 38 -2.13 -15.70 -4.05
CA THR A 38 -1.28 -16.31 -3.00
C THR A 38 -2.10 -17.18 -2.03
N VAL A 39 -3.29 -16.72 -1.63
CA VAL A 39 -4.20 -17.51 -0.78
C VAL A 39 -4.64 -18.79 -1.48
N THR A 40 -4.98 -18.73 -2.77
CA THR A 40 -5.39 -19.93 -3.52
C THR A 40 -4.23 -20.92 -3.69
N GLU A 41 -3.03 -20.45 -3.98
CA GLU A 41 -1.83 -21.29 -4.09
C GLU A 41 -1.45 -21.95 -2.76
N ARG A 42 -1.65 -21.25 -1.63
CA ARG A 42 -1.34 -21.74 -0.28
C ARG A 42 -2.53 -22.39 0.44
N THR A 43 -3.63 -22.68 -0.26
CA THR A 43 -4.86 -23.23 0.34
C THR A 43 -4.58 -24.49 1.16
N LYS A 44 -3.79 -25.41 0.64
CA LYS A 44 -3.43 -26.68 1.31
C LYS A 44 -2.62 -26.44 2.59
N GLU A 45 -1.65 -25.54 2.55
CA GLU A 45 -0.82 -25.16 3.70
C GLU A 45 -1.68 -24.54 4.81
N ILE A 46 -2.58 -23.61 4.45
CA ILE A 46 -3.52 -22.96 5.37
C ILE A 46 -4.45 -24.01 5.98
N GLY A 47 -4.94 -24.95 5.17
CA GLY A 47 -5.78 -26.06 5.62
C GLY A 47 -5.09 -26.96 6.66
N ILE A 48 -3.83 -27.34 6.44
CA ILE A 48 -3.03 -28.11 7.37
C ILE A 48 -2.84 -27.34 8.69
N ARG A 49 -2.47 -26.06 8.62
CA ARG A 49 -2.31 -25.22 9.84
C ARG A 49 -3.59 -25.12 10.63
N ARG A 50 -4.73 -25.01 9.96
CA ARG A 50 -6.05 -25.00 10.59
C ARG A 50 -6.40 -26.34 11.22
N ALA A 51 -6.07 -27.45 10.58
CA ALA A 51 -6.32 -28.80 11.07
C ALA A 51 -5.54 -29.10 12.36
N ILE A 52 -4.31 -28.58 12.51
CA ILE A 52 -3.48 -28.73 13.70
C ILE A 52 -3.79 -27.68 14.79
N GLY A 53 -4.83 -26.85 14.61
CA GLY A 53 -5.35 -25.96 15.66
C GLY A 53 -4.95 -24.49 15.55
N ALA A 54 -4.41 -24.03 14.42
CA ALA A 54 -4.08 -22.60 14.25
C ALA A 54 -5.36 -21.73 14.33
N GLU A 55 -5.29 -20.67 15.13
CA GLU A 55 -6.38 -19.71 15.26
C GLU A 55 -6.56 -18.89 13.98
N ARG A 56 -7.81 -18.54 13.66
CA ARG A 56 -8.14 -17.65 12.53
C ARG A 56 -7.37 -16.33 12.59
N LYS A 57 -7.26 -15.75 13.79
CA LYS A 57 -6.56 -14.48 14.01
C LYS A 57 -5.09 -14.55 13.62
N SER A 58 -4.43 -15.67 13.88
CA SER A 58 -3.02 -15.88 13.52
C SER A 58 -2.82 -15.89 12.01
N ILE A 59 -3.72 -16.53 11.26
CA ILE A 59 -3.68 -16.56 9.80
C ILE A 59 -3.95 -15.17 9.22
N VAL A 60 -4.98 -14.46 9.72
CA VAL A 60 -5.26 -13.08 9.30
C VAL A 60 -4.06 -12.17 9.56
N ALA A 61 -3.49 -12.22 10.77
CA ALA A 61 -2.33 -11.40 11.12
C ALA A 61 -1.13 -11.65 10.20
N GLN A 62 -0.86 -12.91 9.85
CA GLN A 62 0.22 -13.27 8.92
C GLN A 62 0.04 -12.60 7.56
N PHE A 63 -1.15 -12.71 6.96
CA PHE A 63 -1.43 -12.09 5.65
C PHE A 63 -1.44 -10.56 5.70
N LEU A 64 -1.90 -9.96 6.81
CA LEU A 64 -1.85 -8.50 6.98
C LEU A 64 -0.41 -7.98 7.13
N ILE A 65 0.45 -8.71 7.85
CA ILE A 65 1.87 -8.39 7.95
C ILE A 65 2.53 -8.50 6.58
N GLU A 66 2.24 -9.54 5.81
CA GLU A 66 2.78 -9.73 4.46
C GLU A 66 2.35 -8.57 3.53
N ALA A 67 1.06 -8.21 3.51
CA ALA A 67 0.57 -7.07 2.75
C ALA A 67 1.19 -5.74 3.21
N GLY A 68 1.30 -5.52 4.52
CA GLY A 68 1.94 -4.34 5.09
C GLY A 68 3.42 -4.23 4.74
N MET A 69 4.16 -5.35 4.71
CA MET A 69 5.57 -5.38 4.30
C MET A 69 5.73 -5.05 2.81
N ILE A 70 4.90 -5.61 1.93
CA ILE A 70 4.93 -5.29 0.50
C ILE A 70 4.70 -3.80 0.28
N CYS A 71 3.67 -3.23 0.90
CA CYS A 71 3.38 -1.80 0.82
C CYS A 71 4.45 -0.94 1.50
N GLY A 72 5.02 -1.41 2.60
CA GLY A 72 6.11 -0.72 3.29
C GLY A 72 7.37 -0.60 2.41
N ILE A 73 7.78 -1.68 1.76
CA ILE A 73 8.91 -1.67 0.82
C ILE A 73 8.62 -0.74 -0.36
N GLY A 74 7.43 -0.86 -0.97
CA GLY A 74 6.99 0.05 -2.04
C GLY A 74 6.95 1.51 -1.58
N GLY A 75 6.48 1.75 -0.37
CA GLY A 75 6.45 3.07 0.27
C GLY A 75 7.85 3.66 0.48
N ILE A 76 8.82 2.86 0.91
CA ILE A 76 10.23 3.30 1.04
C ILE A 76 10.80 3.70 -0.32
N ILE A 77 10.61 2.85 -1.33
CA ILE A 77 11.09 3.14 -2.68
C ILE A 77 10.43 4.41 -3.22
N GLY A 78 9.11 4.55 -3.08
CA GLY A 78 8.36 5.73 -3.48
C GLY A 78 8.80 7.00 -2.73
N ALA A 79 9.07 6.89 -1.43
CA ALA A 79 9.57 7.98 -0.60
C ALA A 79 10.96 8.46 -1.05
N VAL A 80 11.87 7.53 -1.32
CA VAL A 80 13.22 7.85 -1.83
C VAL A 80 13.15 8.53 -3.19
N LEU A 81 12.39 7.95 -4.13
CA LEU A 81 12.24 8.51 -5.48
C LEU A 81 11.54 9.88 -5.44
N GLY A 82 10.48 10.02 -4.67
CA GLY A 82 9.75 11.28 -4.51
C GLY A 82 10.61 12.39 -3.91
N THR A 83 11.38 12.06 -2.89
CA THR A 83 12.32 13.02 -2.28
C THR A 83 13.43 13.42 -3.25
N MET A 84 14.02 12.45 -3.98
CA MET A 84 15.01 12.76 -5.01
C MET A 84 14.46 13.67 -6.09
N LEU A 85 13.28 13.38 -6.61
CA LEU A 85 12.64 14.20 -7.65
C LEU A 85 12.33 15.62 -7.14
N THR A 86 11.87 15.76 -5.90
CA THR A 86 11.59 17.07 -5.29
C THR A 86 12.87 17.89 -5.14
N LEU A 87 13.95 17.30 -4.66
CA LEU A 87 15.22 18.00 -4.46
C LEU A 87 15.88 18.36 -5.79
N LEU A 88 15.91 17.43 -6.75
CA LEU A 88 16.52 17.68 -8.07
C LEU A 88 15.67 18.65 -8.89
N GLY A 89 14.34 18.44 -8.94
CA GLY A 89 13.43 19.33 -9.65
C GLY A 89 13.43 20.75 -9.08
N GLY A 90 13.41 20.88 -7.77
CA GLY A 90 13.55 22.18 -7.10
C GLY A 90 14.83 22.89 -7.46
N LYS A 91 15.97 22.20 -7.43
CA LYS A 91 17.28 22.78 -7.73
C LYS A 91 17.47 23.14 -9.20
N PHE A 92 17.10 22.24 -10.13
CA PHE A 92 17.39 22.40 -11.54
C PHE A 92 16.32 23.17 -12.31
N ILE A 93 15.05 23.01 -11.96
CA ILE A 93 13.93 23.62 -12.69
C ILE A 93 13.49 24.93 -12.03
N LEU A 94 13.25 24.92 -10.73
CA LEU A 94 12.72 26.07 -10.01
C LEU A 94 13.79 26.99 -9.43
N LYS A 95 15.07 26.59 -9.46
CA LYS A 95 16.21 27.27 -8.81
C LYS A 95 15.93 27.56 -7.33
N PHE A 96 15.12 26.72 -6.70
CA PHE A 96 14.69 26.81 -5.32
C PHE A 96 15.15 25.57 -4.55
N THR A 97 15.72 25.77 -3.38
CA THR A 97 16.10 24.64 -2.51
C THR A 97 14.94 24.36 -1.56
N ALA A 98 14.23 23.25 -1.79
CA ALA A 98 13.16 22.85 -0.89
C ALA A 98 13.73 22.57 0.52
N PRO A 99 13.11 23.11 1.59
CA PRO A 99 13.55 22.84 2.96
C PRO A 99 13.37 21.35 3.30
N LEU A 100 14.39 20.73 3.87
CA LEU A 100 14.41 19.29 4.19
C LEU A 100 13.35 18.88 5.23
N TRP A 101 13.06 19.75 6.18
CA TRP A 101 12.15 19.42 7.29
C TRP A 101 10.71 19.14 6.86
N PRO A 102 10.01 19.98 6.09
CA PRO A 102 8.68 19.66 5.57
C PRO A 102 8.68 18.42 4.69
N THR A 103 9.74 18.24 3.90
CA THR A 103 9.90 17.07 3.02
C THR A 103 9.98 15.77 3.84
N ALA A 104 10.74 15.75 4.93
CA ALA A 104 10.86 14.59 5.81
C ALA A 104 9.52 14.23 6.47
N THR A 105 8.77 15.21 6.95
CA THR A 105 7.46 15.00 7.58
C THR A 105 6.44 14.41 6.60
N ILE A 106 6.39 14.96 5.38
CA ILE A 106 5.50 14.47 4.31
C ILE A 106 5.90 13.05 3.89
N THR A 107 7.20 12.78 3.78
CA THR A 107 7.74 11.46 3.42
C THR A 107 7.37 10.40 4.46
N LEU A 108 7.51 10.70 5.75
CA LEU A 108 7.10 9.80 6.83
C LEU A 108 5.58 9.57 6.82
N GLY A 109 4.79 10.62 6.63
CA GLY A 109 3.34 10.51 6.50
C GLY A 109 2.94 9.62 5.32
N ALA A 110 3.58 9.77 4.18
CA ALA A 110 3.34 8.94 3.00
C ALA A 110 3.70 7.46 3.25
N LEU A 111 4.80 7.18 3.98
CA LEU A 111 5.19 5.82 4.33
C LEU A 111 4.15 5.14 5.25
N VAL A 112 3.73 5.84 6.31
CA VAL A 112 2.68 5.34 7.22
C VAL A 112 1.38 5.08 6.46
N PHE A 113 1.00 6.00 5.58
CA PHE A 113 -0.18 5.89 4.74
C PHE A 113 -0.08 4.69 3.78
N SER A 114 1.08 4.45 3.17
CA SER A 114 1.33 3.28 2.31
C SER A 114 1.12 1.97 3.04
N VAL A 115 1.66 1.82 4.25
CA VAL A 115 1.46 0.62 5.08
C VAL A 115 -0.01 0.45 5.47
N ALA A 116 -0.69 1.54 5.83
CA ALA A 116 -2.13 1.52 6.16
C ALA A 116 -2.98 1.03 4.97
N LEU A 117 -2.67 1.49 3.76
CA LEU A 117 -3.32 1.00 2.54
C LEU A 117 -3.08 -0.50 2.32
N GLY A 118 -1.84 -0.98 2.54
CA GLY A 118 -1.54 -2.42 2.48
C GLY A 118 -2.41 -3.24 3.40
N ILE A 119 -2.60 -2.77 4.63
CA ILE A 119 -3.48 -3.42 5.61
C ILE A 119 -4.95 -3.38 5.13
N ILE A 120 -5.44 -2.25 4.63
CA ILE A 120 -6.82 -2.10 4.16
C ILE A 120 -7.11 -3.05 2.99
N PHE A 121 -6.29 -3.04 1.95
CA PHE A 121 -6.46 -3.89 0.77
C PHE A 121 -6.11 -5.36 1.04
N GLY A 122 -5.23 -5.65 2.00
CA GLY A 122 -4.90 -6.99 2.47
C GLY A 122 -5.97 -7.62 3.37
N MET A 123 -6.88 -6.82 3.93
CA MET A 123 -7.91 -7.30 4.87
C MET A 123 -8.84 -8.35 4.24
N TYR A 124 -9.35 -8.07 3.05
CA TYR A 124 -10.27 -8.96 2.36
C TYR A 124 -9.66 -10.35 2.06
N PRO A 125 -8.48 -10.45 1.39
CA PRO A 125 -7.84 -11.74 1.15
C PRO A 125 -7.45 -12.46 2.45
N ALA A 126 -7.01 -11.73 3.50
CA ALA A 126 -6.67 -12.32 4.78
C ALA A 126 -7.88 -12.97 5.48
N ILE A 127 -9.04 -12.31 5.47
CA ILE A 127 -10.28 -12.87 6.02
C ILE A 127 -10.70 -14.09 5.21
N LYS A 128 -10.63 -14.03 3.88
CA LYS A 128 -10.96 -15.15 3.00
C LYS A 128 -10.07 -16.36 3.29
N ALA A 129 -8.75 -16.15 3.44
CA ALA A 129 -7.80 -17.20 3.80
C ALA A 129 -8.15 -17.88 5.14
N SER A 130 -8.50 -17.09 6.14
CA SER A 130 -8.83 -17.60 7.48
C SER A 130 -10.14 -18.38 7.54
N GLY A 131 -11.04 -18.18 6.57
CA GLY A 131 -12.33 -18.85 6.47
C GLY A 131 -12.29 -20.23 5.82
N LEU A 132 -11.16 -20.64 5.23
CA LEU A 132 -11.03 -21.94 4.58
C LEU A 132 -11.26 -23.08 5.58
N GLN A 133 -12.13 -24.03 5.18
CA GLN A 133 -12.37 -25.23 5.96
C GLN A 133 -11.24 -26.23 5.70
N PRO A 134 -10.70 -26.89 6.74
CA PRO A 134 -9.59 -27.85 6.59
C PRO A 134 -9.91 -28.98 5.61
N VAL A 135 -11.16 -29.47 5.64
CA VAL A 135 -11.60 -30.56 4.76
C VAL A 135 -11.63 -30.15 3.28
N GLU A 136 -12.10 -28.95 2.98
CA GLU A 136 -12.15 -28.42 1.61
C GLU A 136 -10.75 -28.07 1.11
N ALA A 137 -9.91 -27.50 1.98
CA ALA A 137 -8.52 -27.15 1.67
C ALA A 137 -7.64 -28.38 1.34
N LEU A 138 -7.93 -29.54 1.95
CA LEU A 138 -7.21 -30.78 1.70
C LEU A 138 -7.75 -31.54 0.48
N ARG A 139 -8.96 -31.21 0.01
CA ARG A 139 -9.57 -31.79 -1.22
C ARG A 139 -9.25 -30.98 -2.48
N ALA A 140 -8.76 -29.76 -2.36
CA ALA A 140 -8.36 -28.95 -3.51
C ALA A 140 -7.12 -29.57 -4.17
N GLU A 141 -7.35 -30.22 -5.30
CA GLU A 141 -6.31 -30.64 -6.25
C GLU A 141 -5.99 -29.49 -7.20
#